data_ad379930d57944db706a5b4456ac2e93
#
_entry.id   ad379930d57944db706a5b4456ac2e93
#
_cell.length_a   1.000
_cell.length_b   1.000
_cell.length_c   1.000
_cell.angle_alpha   90.00
_cell.angle_beta   90.00
_cell.angle_gamma   90.00
#
_symmetry.space_group_name_H-M   'P 1'
#
loop_
_entity.id
_entity.type
_entity.pdbx_description
1 polymer ?
#
loop_
_entity_poly.entity_id
_entity_poly.type
_entity_poly.pdbx_seq_one_letter_code
_entity_poly.pdbx_strand_id
1 'polypeptide(L)'
;MQQINTYISIYLSLVFFGCDNNEDSMTIDDLKLNQIQVIGSHNSYRINTTVDMHNLIASFQPDLAHDLDYGHPLLETQFSQYGIRQIEIDVYHDPEGGLFYNQRGNLFIGMPVASGIEELLSPGLKVLHFPDIDYRTHYYTFIDALHAVKNWSDQNPNHIPIFILIEAKEESLSSLYPSLSGFTQPLTFDNTALDAIDAEIRSVFGENLDKVITPDDIRGDNESLESVILNGGWPTIGESRGKIYFGLDNGGATRDAYVSGHPALAGRILFTASDPGTSEAAFLKLNTPTESISDFVSQGYIVRTRADADTEEARSGDTGPRDLALSSGAQFVSTDYYVADARADTSEDWTNYSVSLPGNFIARENPVSGSGNFFDMEIE
;
A
#
# COMPACT_ATOMS: atom_id res chain seq x y z
N MET A 1 3.07 -93.80 36.82
CA MET A 1 3.99 -93.01 36.03
C MET A 1 3.14 -91.99 35.21
N GLN A 2 2.95 -90.77 35.74
CA GLN A 2 2.24 -89.74 35.04
C GLN A 2 3.27 -88.78 34.42
N GLN A 3 3.22 -88.65 33.12
CA GLN A 3 4.03 -87.64 32.41
C GLN A 3 3.34 -86.29 32.49
N ILE A 4 4.08 -85.28 32.97
CA ILE A 4 3.66 -83.93 32.99
C ILE A 4 4.22 -83.29 31.74
N ASN A 5 3.33 -82.82 30.82
CA ASN A 5 3.70 -82.05 29.64
C ASN A 5 3.67 -80.58 30.06
N THR A 6 4.83 -79.89 30.07
CA THR A 6 4.95 -78.47 30.29
C THR A 6 4.91 -77.73 28.94
N TYR A 7 3.85 -76.97 28.69
CA TYR A 7 3.76 -76.03 27.57
C TYR A 7 4.43 -74.73 27.91
N ILE A 8 5.49 -74.39 27.17
CA ILE A 8 6.11 -73.07 27.26
C ILE A 8 5.41 -72.15 26.22
N SER A 9 4.63 -71.18 26.71
CA SER A 9 4.05 -70.12 25.86
C SER A 9 5.07 -69.01 25.68
N ILE A 10 5.56 -68.83 24.49
CA ILE A 10 6.42 -67.71 24.11
C ILE A 10 5.50 -66.54 23.73
N TYR A 11 5.45 -65.48 24.56
CA TYR A 11 4.83 -64.23 24.22
C TYR A 11 5.79 -63.42 23.36
N LEU A 12 5.48 -63.31 22.05
CA LEU A 12 6.17 -62.44 21.13
C LEU A 12 5.57 -61.02 21.29
N SER A 13 6.23 -60.13 22.05
CA SER A 13 5.85 -58.71 22.14
C SER A 13 6.27 -57.99 20.86
N LEU A 14 5.31 -57.72 19.98
CA LEU A 14 5.47 -56.84 18.86
C LEU A 14 5.55 -55.39 19.41
N VAL A 15 6.75 -54.84 19.46
CA VAL A 15 6.96 -53.40 19.69
C VAL A 15 6.67 -52.71 18.35
N PHE A 16 5.51 -52.10 18.24
CA PHE A 16 5.24 -51.15 17.18
C PHE A 16 6.06 -49.88 17.46
N PHE A 17 7.14 -49.66 16.73
CA PHE A 17 7.72 -48.33 16.59
C PHE A 17 6.74 -47.54 15.73
N GLY A 18 5.89 -46.71 16.35
CA GLY A 18 5.20 -45.66 15.67
C GLY A 18 6.28 -44.66 15.22
N CYS A 19 6.55 -44.56 13.92
CA CYS A 19 7.13 -43.38 13.35
C CYS A 19 6.07 -42.29 13.51
N ASP A 20 6.20 -41.43 14.51
CA ASP A 20 5.57 -40.10 14.48
C ASP A 20 6.23 -39.34 13.33
N ASN A 21 5.67 -39.50 12.13
CA ASN A 21 5.87 -38.49 11.08
C ASN A 21 5.04 -37.29 11.49
N ASN A 22 5.53 -36.47 12.42
CA ASN A 22 5.20 -35.08 12.46
C ASN A 22 5.92 -34.44 11.24
N GLU A 23 5.36 -34.59 10.06
CA GLU A 23 5.53 -33.59 9.03
C GLU A 23 4.85 -32.34 9.63
N ASP A 24 5.63 -31.35 10.04
CA ASP A 24 5.10 -30.04 10.40
C ASP A 24 4.27 -29.55 9.21
N SER A 25 2.94 -29.65 9.33
CA SER A 25 2.06 -29.23 8.25
C SER A 25 2.21 -27.72 8.10
N MET A 26 2.50 -27.23 6.89
CA MET A 26 2.58 -25.82 6.56
C MET A 26 1.32 -25.11 7.07
N THR A 27 1.51 -23.99 7.73
CA THR A 27 0.46 -23.12 8.26
C THR A 27 0.37 -21.83 7.44
N ILE A 28 -0.70 -21.05 7.64
CA ILE A 28 -0.84 -19.73 7.02
C ILE A 28 0.34 -18.83 7.38
N ASP A 29 0.86 -18.93 8.60
CA ASP A 29 1.97 -18.11 9.07
C ASP A 29 3.32 -18.45 8.40
N ASP A 30 3.43 -19.59 7.72
CA ASP A 30 4.60 -19.98 6.93
C ASP A 30 4.59 -19.38 5.51
N LEU A 31 3.46 -18.83 5.04
CA LEU A 31 3.41 -18.07 3.79
C LEU A 31 4.29 -16.83 3.89
N LYS A 32 4.97 -16.48 2.80
CA LYS A 32 5.82 -15.28 2.71
C LYS A 32 5.02 -14.06 2.28
N LEU A 33 5.54 -12.85 2.53
CA LEU A 33 4.89 -11.59 2.15
C LEU A 33 4.51 -11.53 0.67
N ASN A 34 5.35 -12.05 -0.22
CA ASN A 34 5.06 -12.09 -1.65
C ASN A 34 4.11 -13.23 -2.07
N GLN A 35 3.67 -14.06 -1.14
CA GLN A 35 2.75 -15.18 -1.39
C GLN A 35 1.30 -14.87 -0.99
N ILE A 36 0.98 -13.64 -0.65
CA ILE A 36 -0.38 -13.19 -0.37
C ILE A 36 -0.80 -12.10 -1.34
N GLN A 37 -2.11 -11.91 -1.48
CA GLN A 37 -2.70 -10.81 -2.24
C GLN A 37 -3.73 -10.08 -1.38
N VAL A 38 -3.73 -8.75 -1.43
CA VAL A 38 -4.63 -7.87 -0.68
C VAL A 38 -5.20 -6.78 -1.57
N ILE A 39 -6.31 -6.18 -1.12
CA ILE A 39 -6.84 -4.96 -1.73
C ILE A 39 -6.17 -3.74 -1.08
N GLY A 40 -5.85 -2.76 -1.91
CA GLY A 40 -5.36 -1.46 -1.51
C GLY A 40 -6.29 -0.33 -1.91
N SER A 41 -6.15 0.83 -1.27
CA SER A 41 -6.77 2.08 -1.70
C SER A 41 -5.71 3.01 -2.33
N HIS A 42 -6.14 3.73 -3.37
CA HIS A 42 -5.36 4.79 -4.02
C HIS A 42 -5.72 6.14 -3.38
N ASN A 43 -4.76 7.03 -3.16
CA ASN A 43 -4.98 8.31 -2.49
C ASN A 43 -5.82 8.18 -1.19
N SER A 44 -5.44 7.26 -0.34
CA SER A 44 -6.24 6.73 0.78
C SER A 44 -6.69 7.77 1.81
N TYR A 45 -6.00 8.91 1.86
CA TYR A 45 -6.20 10.04 2.75
C TYR A 45 -7.28 11.02 2.26
N ARG A 46 -7.67 10.92 0.99
CA ARG A 46 -8.40 11.95 0.25
C ARG A 46 -9.88 12.02 0.63
N ILE A 47 -10.38 13.25 0.80
CA ILE A 47 -11.81 13.57 0.92
C ILE A 47 -12.24 14.26 -0.38
N ASN A 48 -13.40 13.92 -0.92
CA ASN A 48 -13.95 14.60 -2.10
C ASN A 48 -13.89 16.13 -1.94
N THR A 49 -13.62 16.83 -3.03
CA THR A 49 -13.76 18.30 -3.08
C THR A 49 -15.19 18.73 -2.74
N THR A 50 -15.38 19.99 -2.39
CA THR A 50 -16.74 20.54 -2.24
C THR A 50 -17.45 20.61 -3.59
N VAL A 51 -18.78 20.55 -3.59
CA VAL A 51 -19.58 20.68 -4.82
C VAL A 51 -19.22 21.95 -5.61
N ASP A 52 -19.01 23.07 -4.91
CA ASP A 52 -18.65 24.34 -5.57
C ASP A 52 -17.28 24.27 -6.23
N MET A 53 -16.30 23.64 -5.57
CA MET A 53 -14.96 23.45 -6.14
C MET A 53 -14.99 22.44 -7.30
N HIS A 54 -15.70 21.35 -7.16
CA HIS A 54 -15.90 20.37 -8.25
C HIS A 54 -16.52 21.06 -9.49
N ASN A 55 -17.57 21.83 -9.32
CA ASN A 55 -18.21 22.58 -10.41
C ASN A 55 -17.25 23.61 -11.02
N LEU A 56 -16.42 24.28 -10.21
CA LEU A 56 -15.38 25.17 -10.70
C LEU A 56 -14.39 24.42 -11.59
N ILE A 57 -13.84 23.31 -11.11
CA ILE A 57 -12.90 22.48 -11.88
C ILE A 57 -13.56 22.01 -13.19
N ALA A 58 -14.78 21.50 -13.13
CA ALA A 58 -15.54 21.03 -14.29
C ALA A 58 -15.77 22.12 -15.35
N SER A 59 -15.87 23.39 -14.94
CA SER A 59 -16.03 24.51 -15.87
C SER A 59 -14.80 24.81 -16.72
N PHE A 60 -13.61 24.40 -16.28
CA PHE A 60 -12.33 24.65 -16.95
C PHE A 60 -11.69 23.37 -17.48
N GLN A 61 -11.82 22.27 -16.75
CA GLN A 61 -11.22 20.96 -17.00
C GLN A 61 -12.22 19.86 -16.63
N PRO A 62 -13.21 19.56 -17.51
CA PRO A 62 -14.25 18.56 -17.22
C PRO A 62 -13.65 17.17 -16.92
N ASP A 63 -12.62 16.76 -17.67
CA ASP A 63 -11.96 15.47 -17.49
C ASP A 63 -11.31 15.38 -16.09
N LEU A 64 -10.59 16.43 -15.67
CA LEU A 64 -10.00 16.47 -14.33
C LEU A 64 -11.07 16.42 -13.22
N ALA A 65 -12.21 17.10 -13.41
CA ALA A 65 -13.31 17.01 -12.43
C ALA A 65 -13.89 15.61 -12.35
N HIS A 66 -13.99 14.92 -13.50
CA HIS A 66 -14.41 13.53 -13.58
C HIS A 66 -13.44 12.61 -12.84
N ASP A 67 -12.14 12.76 -13.07
CA ASP A 67 -11.09 11.94 -12.45
C ASP A 67 -11.01 12.12 -10.94
N LEU A 68 -11.32 13.33 -10.44
CA LEU A 68 -11.26 13.68 -9.02
C LEU A 68 -12.55 13.39 -8.24
N ASP A 69 -13.58 12.79 -8.86
CA ASP A 69 -14.91 12.64 -8.21
C ASP A 69 -15.01 11.37 -7.34
N TYR A 70 -14.04 11.17 -6.46
CA TYR A 70 -14.00 10.08 -5.48
C TYR A 70 -13.39 10.54 -4.15
N GLY A 71 -13.54 9.74 -3.11
CA GLY A 71 -12.91 9.99 -1.80
C GLY A 71 -13.11 8.80 -0.87
N HIS A 72 -12.36 8.79 0.21
CA HIS A 72 -12.29 7.68 1.16
C HIS A 72 -12.73 8.09 2.56
N PRO A 73 -13.19 7.14 3.40
CA PRO A 73 -13.31 7.35 4.84
C PRO A 73 -11.92 7.37 5.51
N LEU A 74 -11.90 7.63 6.82
CA LEU A 74 -10.70 7.55 7.65
C LEU A 74 -9.95 6.23 7.46
N LEU A 75 -8.62 6.24 7.58
CA LEU A 75 -7.77 5.04 7.43
C LEU A 75 -8.20 3.90 8.36
N GLU A 76 -8.55 4.21 9.62
CA GLU A 76 -9.02 3.22 10.59
C GLU A 76 -10.30 2.51 10.13
N THR A 77 -11.17 3.22 9.42
CA THR A 77 -12.37 2.66 8.80
C THR A 77 -12.01 1.77 7.62
N GLN A 78 -11.06 2.20 6.78
CA GLN A 78 -10.57 1.41 5.65
C GLN A 78 -9.98 0.08 6.13
N PHE A 79 -9.16 0.10 7.18
CA PHE A 79 -8.57 -1.11 7.75
C PHE A 79 -9.59 -2.03 8.40
N SER A 80 -10.50 -1.46 9.24
CA SER A 80 -11.39 -2.26 10.09
C SER A 80 -12.66 -2.74 9.39
N GLN A 81 -13.24 -1.93 8.48
CA GLN A 81 -14.52 -2.25 7.85
C GLN A 81 -14.35 -2.82 6.43
N TYR A 82 -13.32 -2.39 5.73
CA TYR A 82 -13.10 -2.75 4.34
C TYR A 82 -11.88 -3.66 4.12
N GLY A 83 -11.13 -3.97 5.19
CA GLY A 83 -10.01 -4.91 5.12
C GLY A 83 -8.84 -4.42 4.25
N ILE A 84 -8.68 -3.11 4.07
CA ILE A 84 -7.58 -2.54 3.27
C ILE A 84 -6.24 -2.82 3.97
N ARG A 85 -5.26 -3.32 3.21
CA ARG A 85 -3.90 -3.63 3.71
C ARG A 85 -2.78 -3.01 2.87
N GLN A 86 -3.12 -2.24 1.83
CA GLN A 86 -2.22 -1.31 1.16
C GLN A 86 -2.91 0.04 1.09
N ILE A 87 -2.17 1.10 1.41
CA ILE A 87 -2.64 2.49 1.29
C ILE A 87 -1.62 3.32 0.52
N GLU A 88 -2.06 4.47 0.00
CA GLU A 88 -1.23 5.43 -0.70
C GLU A 88 -1.39 6.81 -0.08
N ILE A 89 -0.27 7.48 0.19
CA ILE A 89 -0.22 8.81 0.80
C ILE A 89 0.70 9.70 -0.03
N ASP A 90 0.14 10.78 -0.56
CA ASP A 90 0.90 11.82 -1.24
C ASP A 90 1.43 12.83 -0.23
N VAL A 91 2.70 13.19 -0.38
CA VAL A 91 3.35 14.14 0.52
C VAL A 91 3.96 15.30 -0.25
N TYR A 92 3.85 16.51 0.32
CA TYR A 92 4.50 17.72 -0.14
C TYR A 92 5.50 18.22 0.89
N HIS A 93 6.66 18.67 0.42
CA HIS A 93 7.70 19.22 1.29
C HIS A 93 7.35 20.64 1.76
N ASP A 94 7.31 20.85 3.08
CA ASP A 94 7.00 22.16 3.71
C ASP A 94 7.79 22.30 5.03
N PRO A 95 9.13 22.44 4.95
CA PRO A 95 10.01 22.39 6.13
C PRO A 95 9.81 23.56 7.09
N GLU A 96 9.30 24.68 6.62
CA GLU A 96 9.03 25.87 7.44
C GLU A 96 7.59 25.95 7.92
N GLY A 97 6.68 25.23 7.27
CA GLY A 97 5.24 25.32 7.48
C GLY A 97 4.58 26.51 6.79
N GLY A 98 3.29 26.39 6.52
CA GLY A 98 2.46 27.47 5.97
C GLY A 98 2.45 27.59 4.44
N LEU A 99 3.27 26.86 3.71
CA LEU A 99 3.29 26.92 2.24
C LEU A 99 1.92 26.57 1.64
N PHE A 100 1.22 25.63 2.25
CA PHE A 100 -0.09 25.14 1.82
C PHE A 100 -1.27 25.68 2.65
N TYR A 101 -1.05 26.69 3.51
CA TYR A 101 -2.12 27.26 4.32
C TYR A 101 -3.11 28.09 3.51
N ASN A 102 -2.62 28.80 2.50
CA ASN A 102 -3.43 29.64 1.61
C ASN A 102 -3.82 28.86 0.37
N GLN A 103 -5.13 28.64 0.19
CA GLN A 103 -5.71 27.88 -0.91
C GLN A 103 -6.39 28.85 -1.89
N ARG A 104 -5.68 29.23 -2.95
CA ARG A 104 -6.12 30.31 -3.84
C ARG A 104 -7.38 29.96 -4.65
N GLY A 105 -7.59 28.68 -4.95
CA GLY A 105 -8.82 28.20 -5.60
C GLY A 105 -10.09 28.60 -4.85
N ASN A 106 -10.01 28.76 -3.54
CA ASN A 106 -11.13 29.17 -2.68
C ASN A 106 -11.73 30.52 -3.08
N LEU A 107 -10.92 31.44 -3.62
CA LEU A 107 -11.42 32.75 -4.08
C LEU A 107 -12.48 32.61 -5.17
N PHE A 108 -12.34 31.64 -6.05
CA PHE A 108 -13.22 31.47 -7.19
C PHE A 108 -14.59 30.86 -6.81
N ILE A 109 -14.68 30.30 -5.62
CA ILE A 109 -15.93 29.79 -5.03
C ILE A 109 -16.43 30.66 -3.87
N GLY A 110 -15.88 31.90 -3.72
CA GLY A 110 -16.31 32.86 -2.69
C GLY A 110 -15.88 32.54 -1.27
N MET A 111 -14.89 31.67 -1.10
CA MET A 111 -14.32 31.28 0.19
C MET A 111 -13.05 32.07 0.50
N PRO A 112 -12.68 32.24 1.80
CA PRO A 112 -11.39 32.83 2.17
C PRO A 112 -10.21 32.04 1.57
N VAL A 113 -9.15 32.78 1.18
CA VAL A 113 -7.89 32.17 0.72
C VAL A 113 -7.24 31.36 1.84
N ALA A 114 -7.20 31.92 3.05
CA ALA A 114 -6.76 31.20 4.24
C ALA A 114 -7.70 30.01 4.49
N SER A 115 -7.15 28.80 4.49
CA SER A 115 -7.92 27.56 4.68
C SER A 115 -8.54 27.45 6.08
N GLY A 116 -7.94 28.09 7.07
CA GLY A 116 -8.30 27.96 8.49
C GLY A 116 -7.83 26.63 9.11
N ILE A 117 -6.99 25.87 8.40
CA ILE A 117 -6.46 24.58 8.83
C ILE A 117 -5.11 24.82 9.50
N GLU A 118 -5.07 24.75 10.83
CA GLU A 118 -3.89 25.12 11.62
C GLU A 118 -2.73 24.14 11.41
N GLU A 119 -3.00 22.86 11.13
CA GLU A 119 -2.01 21.83 10.85
C GLU A 119 -1.12 22.17 9.64
N LEU A 120 -1.66 22.93 8.67
CA LEU A 120 -0.91 23.41 7.52
C LEU A 120 0.11 24.52 7.85
N LEU A 121 0.05 25.08 9.06
CA LEU A 121 1.04 26.06 9.55
C LEU A 121 2.26 25.41 10.19
N SER A 122 2.18 24.13 10.56
CA SER A 122 3.27 23.42 11.21
C SER A 122 4.37 23.06 10.20
N PRO A 123 5.65 23.05 10.57
CA PRO A 123 6.72 22.47 9.76
C PRO A 123 6.52 20.97 9.49
N GLY A 124 7.09 20.47 8.38
CA GLY A 124 7.07 19.05 8.02
C GLY A 124 6.24 18.72 6.78
N LEU A 125 6.21 17.45 6.42
CA LEU A 125 5.51 16.99 5.21
C LEU A 125 3.99 17.16 5.33
N LYS A 126 3.36 17.64 4.25
CA LYS A 126 1.91 17.84 4.16
C LYS A 126 1.26 16.80 3.28
N VAL A 127 0.10 16.31 3.70
CA VAL A 127 -0.69 15.34 2.96
C VAL A 127 -1.85 16.05 2.30
N LEU A 128 -1.82 16.10 0.98
CA LEU A 128 -2.90 16.60 0.13
C LEU A 128 -2.68 16.12 -1.31
N HIS A 129 -3.74 16.06 -2.10
CA HIS A 129 -3.64 15.56 -3.46
C HIS A 129 -3.17 16.64 -4.44
N PHE A 130 -3.80 17.83 -4.41
CA PHE A 130 -3.43 18.91 -5.32
C PHE A 130 -3.64 20.28 -4.66
N PRO A 131 -2.60 21.10 -4.48
CA PRO A 131 -2.72 22.39 -3.85
C PRO A 131 -3.76 23.28 -4.54
N ASP A 132 -4.41 24.15 -3.75
CA ASP A 132 -5.35 25.16 -4.18
C ASP A 132 -6.75 24.66 -4.61
N ILE A 133 -6.90 23.45 -5.13
CA ILE A 133 -8.18 22.96 -5.66
C ILE A 133 -8.64 21.63 -5.08
N ASP A 134 -7.72 20.69 -4.78
CA ASP A 134 -8.05 19.38 -4.22
C ASP A 134 -7.16 19.06 -3.02
N TYR A 135 -7.26 19.94 -1.99
CA TYR A 135 -6.43 19.89 -0.80
C TYR A 135 -7.13 19.25 0.41
N ARG A 136 -8.37 18.78 0.27
CA ARG A 136 -9.13 18.18 1.37
C ARG A 136 -8.64 16.79 1.68
N THR A 137 -8.30 16.58 2.94
CA THR A 137 -7.75 15.32 3.45
C THR A 137 -8.21 15.04 4.87
N HIS A 138 -8.15 13.81 5.31
CA HIS A 138 -8.36 13.43 6.70
C HIS A 138 -7.17 13.77 7.61
N TYR A 139 -5.97 13.89 7.01
CA TYR A 139 -4.71 14.09 7.73
C TYR A 139 -3.88 15.13 6.98
N TYR A 140 -3.72 16.32 7.55
CA TYR A 140 -2.99 17.41 6.87
C TYR A 140 -1.49 17.36 7.05
N THR A 141 -0.99 16.56 8.01
CA THR A 141 0.45 16.27 8.15
C THR A 141 0.72 14.79 7.94
N PHE A 142 1.90 14.46 7.44
CA PHE A 142 2.31 13.07 7.28
C PHE A 142 2.40 12.35 8.63
N ILE A 143 2.88 13.07 9.65
CA ILE A 143 2.94 12.57 11.04
C ILE A 143 1.56 12.15 11.54
N ASP A 144 0.49 12.93 11.28
CA ASP A 144 -0.87 12.57 11.70
C ASP A 144 -1.37 11.31 11.00
N ALA A 145 -1.09 11.18 9.69
CA ALA A 145 -1.43 9.97 8.94
C ALA A 145 -0.68 8.74 9.48
N LEU A 146 0.61 8.88 9.76
CA LEU A 146 1.43 7.82 10.36
C LEU A 146 0.91 7.42 11.76
N HIS A 147 0.51 8.39 12.58
CA HIS A 147 -0.09 8.11 13.89
C HIS A 147 -1.43 7.37 13.77
N ALA A 148 -2.28 7.69 12.80
CA ALA A 148 -3.53 6.98 12.57
C ALA A 148 -3.25 5.50 12.24
N VAL A 149 -2.31 5.22 11.33
CA VAL A 149 -1.90 3.85 11.00
C VAL A 149 -1.32 3.14 12.21
N LYS A 150 -0.36 3.77 12.91
CA LYS A 150 0.30 3.18 14.08
C LYS A 150 -0.69 2.86 15.19
N ASN A 151 -1.61 3.78 15.51
CA ASN A 151 -2.60 3.59 16.56
C ASN A 151 -3.53 2.42 16.24
N TRP A 152 -3.97 2.28 15.00
CA TRP A 152 -4.76 1.15 14.57
C TRP A 152 -3.97 -0.16 14.66
N SER A 153 -2.74 -0.18 14.18
CA SER A 153 -1.84 -1.35 14.24
C SER A 153 -1.57 -1.80 15.68
N ASP A 154 -1.35 -0.85 16.60
CA ASP A 154 -1.13 -1.15 18.02
C ASP A 154 -2.35 -1.81 18.68
N GLN A 155 -3.56 -1.48 18.23
CA GLN A 155 -4.81 -2.06 18.71
C GLN A 155 -5.15 -3.40 18.04
N ASN A 156 -4.53 -3.72 16.91
CA ASN A 156 -4.76 -4.93 16.11
C ASN A 156 -3.43 -5.69 15.86
N PRO A 157 -2.72 -6.16 16.90
CA PRO A 157 -1.31 -6.60 16.76
C PRO A 157 -1.10 -7.85 15.90
N ASN A 158 -2.17 -8.54 15.49
CA ASN A 158 -2.12 -9.75 14.69
C ASN A 158 -2.45 -9.51 13.21
N HIS A 159 -2.67 -8.24 12.79
CA HIS A 159 -2.95 -7.95 11.38
C HIS A 159 -1.78 -8.38 10.49
N ILE A 160 -2.07 -8.76 9.24
CA ILE A 160 -1.02 -8.93 8.22
C ILE A 160 -0.35 -7.58 7.94
N PRO A 161 0.89 -7.54 7.44
CA PRO A 161 1.59 -6.27 7.23
C PRO A 161 0.84 -5.29 6.33
N ILE A 162 0.78 -4.03 6.75
CA ILE A 162 0.22 -2.94 5.95
C ILE A 162 1.34 -2.33 5.10
N PHE A 163 1.13 -2.25 3.79
CA PHE A 163 2.02 -1.53 2.89
C PHE A 163 1.54 -0.09 2.70
N ILE A 164 2.45 0.87 2.85
CA ILE A 164 2.19 2.29 2.65
C ILE A 164 3.03 2.78 1.47
N LEU A 165 2.38 3.10 0.37
CA LEU A 165 3.00 3.72 -0.79
C LEU A 165 3.04 5.23 -0.58
N ILE A 166 4.21 5.85 -0.73
CA ILE A 166 4.42 7.28 -0.55
C ILE A 166 4.73 7.92 -1.90
N GLU A 167 3.94 8.88 -2.32
CA GLU A 167 4.24 9.72 -3.48
C GLU A 167 4.77 11.09 -3.03
N ALA A 168 6.02 11.40 -3.40
CA ALA A 168 6.62 12.72 -3.21
C ALA A 168 6.16 13.64 -4.33
N LYS A 169 5.24 14.58 -4.03
CA LYS A 169 4.57 15.41 -5.04
C LYS A 169 5.17 16.80 -5.18
N GLU A 170 5.28 17.23 -6.43
CA GLU A 170 5.75 18.57 -6.82
C GLU A 170 4.76 19.30 -7.75
N GLU A 171 3.64 18.65 -8.11
CA GLU A 171 2.68 19.20 -9.04
C GLU A 171 1.82 20.28 -8.40
N SER A 172 1.47 21.28 -9.21
CA SER A 172 0.55 22.36 -8.87
C SER A 172 -0.11 22.94 -10.11
N LEU A 173 -1.16 23.76 -9.92
CA LEU A 173 -1.76 24.50 -11.03
C LEU A 173 -0.75 25.37 -11.75
N SER A 174 0.22 25.95 -11.05
CA SER A 174 1.25 26.80 -11.66
C SER A 174 2.24 26.00 -12.48
N SER A 175 2.54 24.75 -12.11
CA SER A 175 3.43 23.87 -12.88
C SER A 175 2.76 23.37 -14.15
N LEU A 176 1.47 23.01 -14.08
CA LEU A 176 0.70 22.54 -15.23
C LEU A 176 0.28 23.67 -16.17
N TYR A 177 -0.04 24.84 -15.59
CA TYR A 177 -0.51 26.03 -16.32
C TYR A 177 0.31 27.26 -15.96
N PRO A 178 1.53 27.45 -16.50
CA PRO A 178 2.44 28.54 -16.11
C PRO A 178 1.88 29.96 -16.32
N SER A 179 0.83 30.12 -17.11
CA SER A 179 0.09 31.38 -17.25
C SER A 179 -0.77 31.76 -16.04
N LEU A 180 -1.08 30.80 -15.17
CA LEU A 180 -1.83 31.00 -13.94
C LEU A 180 -0.85 31.39 -12.82
N SER A 181 -0.66 32.69 -12.60
CA SER A 181 0.24 33.19 -11.56
C SER A 181 -0.45 33.24 -10.18
N GLY A 182 0.34 33.04 -9.13
CA GLY A 182 -0.08 33.26 -7.74
C GLY A 182 -0.73 32.06 -7.07
N PHE A 183 -0.75 30.89 -7.70
CA PHE A 183 -1.06 29.61 -7.07
C PHE A 183 0.16 29.07 -6.34
N THR A 184 -0.06 28.14 -5.41
CA THR A 184 1.00 27.51 -4.63
C THR A 184 2.09 26.91 -5.52
N GLN A 185 3.36 27.13 -5.14
CA GLN A 185 4.53 26.54 -5.78
C GLN A 185 5.13 25.53 -4.80
N PRO A 186 4.90 24.23 -4.97
CA PRO A 186 5.53 23.20 -4.14
C PRO A 186 7.06 23.29 -4.22
N LEU A 187 7.72 22.90 -3.14
CA LEU A 187 9.18 22.71 -3.13
C LEU A 187 9.52 21.37 -3.78
N THR A 188 10.71 21.29 -4.38
CA THR A 188 11.23 20.06 -4.96
C THR A 188 11.66 19.07 -3.89
N PHE A 189 11.55 17.78 -4.20
CA PHE A 189 12.08 16.71 -3.36
C PHE A 189 13.56 16.46 -3.66
N ASP A 190 14.41 17.33 -3.14
CA ASP A 190 15.85 17.08 -3.11
C ASP A 190 16.22 16.01 -2.04
N ASN A 191 17.49 15.67 -1.92
CA ASN A 191 17.92 14.65 -0.96
C ASN A 191 17.50 14.98 0.49
N THR A 192 17.47 16.26 0.88
CA THR A 192 17.07 16.68 2.23
C THR A 192 15.57 16.44 2.44
N ALA A 193 14.76 16.73 1.43
CA ALA A 193 13.32 16.49 1.48
C ALA A 193 12.97 14.99 1.49
N LEU A 194 13.75 14.18 0.74
CA LEU A 194 13.61 12.72 0.76
C LEU A 194 14.05 12.12 2.10
N ASP A 195 15.12 12.63 2.70
CA ASP A 195 15.56 12.24 4.06
C ASP A 195 14.51 12.60 5.12
N ALA A 196 13.73 13.68 4.91
CA ALA A 196 12.65 14.05 5.81
C ALA A 196 11.52 13.01 5.86
N ILE A 197 11.26 12.26 4.78
CA ILE A 197 10.30 11.15 4.79
C ILE A 197 10.74 10.09 5.80
N ASP A 198 11.99 9.62 5.70
CA ASP A 198 12.56 8.64 6.62
C ASP A 198 12.58 9.16 8.07
N ALA A 199 12.89 10.45 8.25
CA ALA A 199 12.94 11.08 9.57
C ALA A 199 11.55 11.16 10.24
N GLU A 200 10.49 11.52 9.50
CA GLU A 200 9.13 11.56 10.05
C GLU A 200 8.63 10.15 10.38
N ILE A 201 8.94 9.13 9.56
CA ILE A 201 8.62 7.74 9.88
C ILE A 201 9.32 7.32 11.19
N ARG A 202 10.62 7.60 11.34
CA ARG A 202 11.34 7.31 12.59
C ARG A 202 10.75 8.03 13.79
N SER A 203 10.33 9.28 13.64
CA SER A 203 9.75 10.06 14.73
C SER A 203 8.48 9.42 15.31
N VAL A 204 7.69 8.72 14.48
CA VAL A 204 6.45 8.06 14.88
C VAL A 204 6.66 6.60 15.32
N PHE A 205 7.49 5.82 14.59
CA PHE A 205 7.69 4.40 14.84
C PHE A 205 8.90 4.10 15.76
N GLY A 206 9.67 5.11 16.11
CA GLY A 206 10.88 5.00 16.94
C GLY A 206 12.14 4.71 16.12
N GLU A 207 13.29 5.03 16.70
CA GLU A 207 14.58 4.91 16.03
C GLU A 207 14.92 3.46 15.62
N ASN A 208 14.49 2.47 16.40
CA ASN A 208 14.76 1.06 16.15
C ASN A 208 13.87 0.45 15.08
N LEU A 209 12.76 1.13 14.70
CA LEU A 209 11.80 0.66 13.70
C LEU A 209 11.25 -0.75 13.96
N ASP A 210 11.08 -1.17 15.21
CA ASP A 210 10.69 -2.55 15.59
C ASP A 210 9.38 -3.02 14.91
N LYS A 211 8.50 -2.09 14.56
CA LYS A 211 7.23 -2.34 13.83
C LYS A 211 7.30 -2.07 12.34
N VAL A 212 8.46 -1.76 11.80
CA VAL A 212 8.65 -1.47 10.38
C VAL A 212 9.53 -2.55 9.77
N ILE A 213 9.14 -3.06 8.62
CA ILE A 213 9.99 -3.94 7.79
C ILE A 213 10.73 -3.04 6.81
N THR A 214 12.04 -3.00 6.91
CA THR A 214 12.92 -2.18 6.07
C THR A 214 13.62 -3.01 4.99
N PRO A 215 14.17 -2.38 3.94
CA PRO A 215 15.04 -3.08 3.00
C PRO A 215 16.24 -3.79 3.67
N ASP A 216 16.79 -3.22 4.75
CA ASP A 216 17.90 -3.82 5.49
C ASP A 216 17.50 -5.12 6.21
N ASP A 217 16.24 -5.21 6.71
CA ASP A 217 15.73 -6.43 7.35
C ASP A 217 15.63 -7.60 6.36
N ILE A 218 15.35 -7.30 5.08
CA ILE A 218 15.27 -8.31 4.01
C ILE A 218 16.65 -8.63 3.45
N ARG A 219 17.43 -7.59 3.14
CA ARG A 219 18.74 -7.71 2.50
C ARG A 219 19.76 -8.38 3.42
N GLY A 220 19.73 -8.09 4.72
CA GLY A 220 20.77 -8.48 5.66
C GLY A 220 22.16 -8.03 5.21
N ASP A 221 23.13 -8.92 5.31
CA ASP A 221 24.53 -8.66 4.92
C ASP A 221 24.80 -8.87 3.40
N ASN A 222 23.77 -9.10 2.59
CA ASN A 222 23.94 -9.31 1.14
C ASN A 222 24.18 -7.97 0.42
N GLU A 223 24.89 -8.04 -0.72
CA GLU A 223 25.19 -6.86 -1.56
C GLU A 223 23.97 -6.39 -2.38
N SER A 224 23.00 -7.27 -2.61
CA SER A 224 21.82 -6.99 -3.44
C SER A 224 20.54 -7.46 -2.76
N LEU A 225 19.61 -6.53 -2.57
CA LEU A 225 18.24 -6.82 -2.12
C LEU A 225 17.52 -7.71 -3.13
N GLU A 226 17.66 -7.40 -4.44
CA GLU A 226 17.05 -8.19 -5.51
C GLU A 226 17.49 -9.66 -5.44
N SER A 227 18.80 -9.91 -5.26
CA SER A 227 19.28 -11.29 -5.19
C SER A 227 18.65 -12.08 -4.05
N VAL A 228 18.34 -11.41 -2.94
CA VAL A 228 17.68 -12.04 -1.79
C VAL A 228 16.24 -12.41 -2.11
N ILE A 229 15.45 -11.47 -2.67
CA ILE A 229 14.03 -11.73 -2.95
C ILE A 229 13.84 -12.75 -4.06
N LEU A 230 14.69 -12.78 -5.08
CA LEU A 230 14.66 -13.77 -6.16
C LEU A 230 15.00 -15.20 -5.64
N ASN A 231 15.69 -15.32 -4.52
CA ASN A 231 15.94 -16.58 -3.82
C ASN A 231 14.92 -16.85 -2.69
N GLY A 232 13.80 -16.16 -2.69
CA GLY A 232 12.70 -16.36 -1.75
C GLY A 232 12.98 -15.82 -0.35
N GLY A 233 13.74 -14.73 -0.22
CA GLY A 233 14.16 -14.14 1.06
C GLY A 233 13.12 -13.22 1.72
N TRP A 234 11.89 -13.12 1.22
CA TRP A 234 10.84 -12.42 1.95
C TRP A 234 10.52 -13.10 3.28
N PRO A 235 10.27 -12.33 4.36
CA PRO A 235 9.88 -12.91 5.65
C PRO A 235 8.50 -13.57 5.55
N THR A 236 8.22 -14.44 6.50
CA THR A 236 6.93 -15.10 6.60
C THR A 236 5.87 -14.14 7.17
N ILE A 237 4.59 -14.48 6.97
CA ILE A 237 3.46 -13.76 7.58
C ILE A 237 3.58 -13.80 9.10
N GLY A 238 3.94 -14.95 9.70
CA GLY A 238 4.12 -15.08 11.14
C GLY A 238 5.18 -14.13 11.71
N GLU A 239 6.32 -13.95 11.01
CA GLU A 239 7.39 -13.00 11.40
C GLU A 239 6.99 -11.54 11.20
N SER A 240 5.95 -11.30 10.39
CA SER A 240 5.58 -9.98 9.88
C SER A 240 4.28 -9.43 10.46
N ARG A 241 3.49 -10.22 11.19
CA ARG A 241 2.23 -9.75 11.79
C ARG A 241 2.44 -8.51 12.66
N GLY A 242 1.50 -7.58 12.57
CA GLY A 242 1.53 -6.32 13.33
C GLY A 242 2.58 -5.32 12.86
N LYS A 243 3.22 -5.55 11.70
CA LYS A 243 4.22 -4.66 11.12
C LYS A 243 3.69 -3.86 9.93
N ILE A 244 4.47 -2.85 9.56
CA ILE A 244 4.19 -1.92 8.47
C ILE A 244 5.44 -1.88 7.59
N TYR A 245 5.29 -1.63 6.29
CA TYR A 245 6.41 -1.37 5.40
C TYR A 245 6.03 -0.32 4.35
N PHE A 246 7.03 0.34 3.82
CA PHE A 246 6.86 1.53 3.02
C PHE A 246 7.47 1.36 1.63
N GLY A 247 6.84 1.97 0.63
CA GLY A 247 7.39 2.06 -0.71
C GLY A 247 7.36 3.49 -1.23
N LEU A 248 8.37 3.88 -2.00
CA LEU A 248 8.38 5.13 -2.75
C LEU A 248 7.69 4.90 -4.09
N ASP A 249 6.64 5.67 -4.36
CA ASP A 249 5.88 5.59 -5.61
C ASP A 249 6.66 6.15 -6.80
N ASN A 250 7.45 7.19 -6.56
CA ASN A 250 8.17 7.91 -7.59
C ASN A 250 9.22 7.05 -8.28
N GLY A 251 9.25 7.13 -9.61
CA GLY A 251 10.33 6.66 -10.45
C GLY A 251 11.31 7.78 -10.84
N GLY A 252 12.19 7.50 -11.81
CA GLY A 252 13.08 8.49 -12.43
C GLY A 252 13.98 9.22 -11.43
N ALA A 253 14.10 10.53 -11.60
CA ALA A 253 15.06 11.34 -10.84
C ALA A 253 14.82 11.34 -9.31
N THR A 254 13.57 11.32 -8.87
CA THR A 254 13.22 11.28 -7.44
C THR A 254 13.66 9.97 -6.81
N ARG A 255 13.34 8.82 -7.44
CA ARG A 255 13.83 7.51 -7.02
C ARG A 255 15.35 7.47 -7.01
N ASP A 256 15.99 7.92 -8.10
CA ASP A 256 17.45 7.88 -8.23
C ASP A 256 18.15 8.73 -7.15
N ALA A 257 17.56 9.86 -6.77
CA ALA A 257 18.02 10.67 -5.67
C ALA A 257 17.89 9.95 -4.31
N TYR A 258 16.75 9.25 -4.07
CA TYR A 258 16.54 8.49 -2.84
C TYR A 258 17.52 7.32 -2.68
N VAL A 259 17.87 6.64 -3.77
CA VAL A 259 18.83 5.51 -3.80
C VAL A 259 20.28 6.00 -3.73
N SER A 260 20.55 7.24 -4.17
CA SER A 260 21.93 7.78 -4.28
C SER A 260 22.66 7.75 -2.94
N GLY A 261 23.82 7.07 -2.89
CA GLY A 261 24.61 6.89 -1.67
C GLY A 261 24.14 5.75 -0.77
N HIS A 262 23.07 5.04 -1.14
CA HIS A 262 22.46 3.95 -0.38
C HIS A 262 22.39 2.65 -1.22
N PRO A 263 23.53 1.98 -1.48
CA PRO A 263 23.53 0.80 -2.34
C PRO A 263 22.59 -0.27 -1.81
N ALA A 264 21.72 -0.80 -2.70
CA ALA A 264 20.67 -1.75 -2.35
C ALA A 264 19.78 -1.26 -1.18
N LEU A 265 19.53 0.06 -1.10
CA LEU A 265 18.74 0.76 -0.07
C LEU A 265 19.33 0.68 1.35
N ALA A 266 20.62 0.50 1.50
CA ALA A 266 21.27 0.44 2.83
C ALA A 266 20.95 1.69 3.68
N GLY A 267 20.34 1.49 4.85
CA GLY A 267 19.93 2.54 5.80
C GLY A 267 18.65 3.28 5.43
N ARG A 268 18.03 3.03 4.29
CA ARG A 268 16.72 3.57 3.87
C ARG A 268 15.56 2.80 4.49
N ILE A 269 14.40 3.45 4.62
CA ILE A 269 13.19 2.84 5.16
C ILE A 269 12.27 2.34 4.04
N LEU A 270 12.17 3.09 2.93
CA LEU A 270 11.27 2.77 1.85
C LEU A 270 11.92 1.81 0.85
N PHE A 271 11.16 0.80 0.43
CA PHE A 271 11.41 0.11 -0.84
C PHE A 271 11.14 1.07 -1.99
N THR A 272 11.79 0.87 -3.13
CA THR A 272 11.61 1.75 -4.29
C THR A 272 11.02 0.99 -5.47
N ALA A 273 10.19 1.68 -6.27
CA ALA A 273 9.72 1.17 -7.56
C ALA A 273 10.90 1.17 -8.55
N SER A 274 11.76 0.16 -8.44
CA SER A 274 13.02 0.02 -9.21
C SER A 274 12.91 -1.06 -10.27
N ASP A 275 13.63 -0.86 -11.38
CA ASP A 275 13.61 -1.80 -12.50
C ASP A 275 14.32 -3.12 -12.13
N PRO A 276 13.79 -4.29 -12.55
CA PRO A 276 14.46 -5.57 -12.42
C PRO A 276 15.89 -5.53 -12.97
N GLY A 277 16.83 -6.14 -12.26
CA GLY A 277 18.26 -6.14 -12.59
C GLY A 277 19.06 -5.07 -11.85
N THR A 278 18.43 -4.25 -11.02
CA THR A 278 19.12 -3.30 -10.12
C THR A 278 19.25 -3.90 -8.71
N SER A 279 20.27 -3.51 -7.97
CA SER A 279 20.58 -4.11 -6.66
C SER A 279 19.49 -3.89 -5.60
N GLU A 280 18.70 -2.84 -5.76
CA GLU A 280 17.61 -2.43 -4.86
C GLU A 280 16.22 -2.93 -5.29
N ALA A 281 16.08 -3.59 -6.46
CA ALA A 281 14.79 -4.01 -6.97
C ALA A 281 14.17 -5.11 -6.10
N ALA A 282 13.01 -4.82 -5.51
CA ALA A 282 12.19 -5.77 -4.76
C ALA A 282 10.70 -5.49 -4.91
N PHE A 283 10.35 -4.23 -5.17
CA PHE A 283 9.00 -3.72 -5.36
C PHE A 283 8.86 -3.11 -6.76
N LEU A 284 7.76 -3.42 -7.45
CA LEU A 284 7.43 -2.87 -8.77
C LEU A 284 6.07 -2.19 -8.73
N LYS A 285 5.99 -0.99 -9.30
CA LYS A 285 4.73 -0.29 -9.55
C LYS A 285 4.36 -0.40 -11.03
N LEU A 286 3.30 -1.15 -11.32
CA LEU A 286 2.78 -1.39 -12.66
C LEU A 286 1.29 -1.03 -12.68
N ASN A 287 0.98 0.26 -12.82
CA ASN A 287 -0.39 0.78 -12.65
C ASN A 287 -1.40 0.14 -13.60
N THR A 288 -1.02 -0.12 -14.85
CA THR A 288 -1.89 -0.81 -15.80
C THR A 288 -1.78 -2.32 -15.62
N PRO A 289 -2.86 -3.02 -15.28
CA PRO A 289 -2.82 -4.47 -15.15
C PRO A 289 -2.57 -5.14 -16.52
N THR A 290 -1.64 -6.07 -16.53
CA THR A 290 -1.28 -6.87 -17.71
C THR A 290 -0.97 -8.30 -17.31
N GLU A 291 -1.08 -9.24 -18.25
CA GLU A 291 -0.71 -10.66 -18.02
C GLU A 291 0.77 -10.80 -17.63
N SER A 292 1.66 -9.91 -18.10
CA SER A 292 3.10 -9.96 -17.80
C SER A 292 3.45 -9.68 -16.34
N ILE A 293 2.53 -9.15 -15.54
CA ILE A 293 2.74 -9.00 -14.09
C ILE A 293 3.04 -10.34 -13.44
N SER A 294 2.39 -11.42 -13.88
CA SER A 294 2.60 -12.77 -13.35
C SER A 294 4.04 -13.26 -13.50
N ASP A 295 4.76 -12.81 -14.52
CA ASP A 295 6.17 -13.15 -14.71
C ASP A 295 7.05 -12.56 -13.60
N PHE A 296 6.80 -11.31 -13.19
CA PHE A 296 7.52 -10.67 -12.08
C PHE A 296 7.15 -11.28 -10.74
N VAL A 297 5.86 -11.52 -10.52
CA VAL A 297 5.34 -12.17 -9.30
C VAL A 297 5.97 -13.55 -9.11
N SER A 298 6.04 -14.37 -10.17
CA SER A 298 6.63 -15.70 -10.13
C SER A 298 8.14 -15.68 -9.85
N GLN A 299 8.83 -14.61 -10.18
CA GLN A 299 10.25 -14.40 -9.88
C GLN A 299 10.50 -14.00 -8.42
N GLY A 300 9.47 -13.52 -7.70
CA GLY A 300 9.59 -13.16 -6.29
C GLY A 300 9.42 -11.67 -5.99
N TYR A 301 9.24 -10.81 -6.98
CA TYR A 301 8.94 -9.40 -6.76
C TYR A 301 7.56 -9.22 -6.12
N ILE A 302 7.44 -8.18 -5.29
CA ILE A 302 6.15 -7.65 -4.87
C ILE A 302 5.71 -6.60 -5.90
N VAL A 303 4.49 -6.73 -6.40
CA VAL A 303 3.93 -5.85 -7.44
C VAL A 303 2.67 -5.16 -6.93
N ARG A 304 2.57 -3.85 -7.16
CA ARG A 304 1.34 -3.07 -7.05
C ARG A 304 0.81 -2.79 -8.45
N THR A 305 -0.50 -3.03 -8.65
CA THR A 305 -1.24 -2.62 -9.85
C THR A 305 -2.55 -1.94 -9.46
N ARG A 306 -3.26 -1.32 -10.40
CA ARG A 306 -4.57 -0.70 -10.18
C ARG A 306 -5.66 -1.54 -10.83
N ALA A 307 -6.82 -1.64 -10.17
CA ALA A 307 -8.02 -2.28 -10.70
C ALA A 307 -8.91 -1.31 -11.49
N ASP A 308 -8.72 -0.01 -11.24
CA ASP A 308 -9.49 1.08 -11.82
C ASP A 308 -8.65 2.35 -11.89
N ALA A 309 -9.08 3.31 -12.71
CA ALA A 309 -8.48 4.62 -12.83
C ALA A 309 -9.54 5.68 -13.21
N ASP A 310 -9.35 6.90 -12.71
CA ASP A 310 -10.05 8.10 -13.19
C ASP A 310 -11.58 7.98 -13.15
N THR A 311 -12.12 7.20 -12.22
CA THR A 311 -13.55 6.88 -12.02
C THR A 311 -14.24 6.08 -13.15
N GLU A 312 -13.52 5.72 -14.21
CA GLU A 312 -14.08 5.14 -15.44
C GLU A 312 -14.78 3.80 -15.19
N GLU A 313 -14.15 2.87 -14.46
CA GLU A 313 -14.71 1.55 -14.20
C GLU A 313 -15.93 1.62 -13.28
N ALA A 314 -15.92 2.55 -12.31
CA ALA A 314 -17.05 2.75 -11.41
C ALA A 314 -18.28 3.34 -12.14
N ARG A 315 -18.06 4.10 -13.21
CA ARG A 315 -19.13 4.67 -14.04
C ARG A 315 -19.59 3.72 -15.15
N SER A 316 -18.66 3.08 -15.85
CA SER A 316 -18.96 2.17 -16.96
C SER A 316 -19.43 0.78 -16.49
N GLY A 317 -19.00 0.36 -15.29
CA GLY A 317 -19.17 -1.01 -14.80
C GLY A 317 -18.25 -2.02 -15.47
N ASP A 318 -17.18 -1.56 -16.15
CA ASP A 318 -16.18 -2.45 -16.74
C ASP A 318 -15.35 -3.12 -15.63
N THR A 319 -15.40 -4.44 -15.59
CA THR A 319 -14.66 -5.25 -14.63
C THR A 319 -13.39 -5.87 -15.22
N GLY A 320 -13.10 -5.63 -16.49
CA GLY A 320 -11.97 -6.21 -17.20
C GLY A 320 -10.62 -5.89 -16.53
N PRO A 321 -10.30 -4.61 -16.27
CA PRO A 321 -9.06 -4.25 -15.58
C PRO A 321 -8.95 -4.87 -14.18
N ARG A 322 -10.02 -4.84 -13.39
CA ARG A 322 -10.09 -5.47 -12.06
C ARG A 322 -9.80 -6.97 -12.12
N ASP A 323 -10.47 -7.68 -13.01
CA ASP A 323 -10.36 -9.14 -13.11
C ASP A 323 -8.93 -9.53 -13.58
N LEU A 324 -8.33 -8.73 -14.46
CA LEU A 324 -6.95 -8.89 -14.87
C LEU A 324 -5.97 -8.58 -13.73
N ALA A 325 -6.19 -7.50 -12.97
CA ALA A 325 -5.37 -7.16 -11.80
C ALA A 325 -5.37 -8.29 -10.76
N LEU A 326 -6.56 -8.82 -10.43
CA LEU A 326 -6.72 -9.90 -9.45
C LEU A 326 -6.07 -11.22 -9.93
N SER A 327 -6.17 -11.54 -11.21
CA SER A 327 -5.61 -12.78 -11.78
C SER A 327 -4.11 -12.71 -12.07
N SER A 328 -3.55 -11.50 -12.23
CA SER A 328 -2.13 -11.30 -12.49
C SER A 328 -1.21 -11.73 -11.35
N GLY A 329 -1.75 -11.87 -10.13
CA GLY A 329 -0.99 -12.19 -8.94
C GLY A 329 -0.27 -11.00 -8.32
N ALA A 330 -0.50 -9.76 -8.78
CA ALA A 330 -0.02 -8.58 -8.07
C ALA A 330 -0.43 -8.67 -6.59
N GLN A 331 0.49 -8.49 -5.66
CA GLN A 331 0.24 -8.58 -4.23
C GLN A 331 -0.68 -7.47 -3.75
N PHE A 332 -0.56 -6.27 -4.36
CA PHE A 332 -1.41 -5.12 -4.07
C PHE A 332 -2.26 -4.77 -5.28
N VAL A 333 -3.57 -4.98 -5.14
CA VAL A 333 -4.56 -4.54 -6.13
C VAL A 333 -5.22 -3.28 -5.60
N SER A 334 -4.76 -2.13 -6.06
CA SER A 334 -5.19 -0.81 -5.61
C SER A 334 -6.43 -0.35 -6.36
N THR A 335 -7.33 0.35 -5.67
CA THR A 335 -8.62 0.81 -6.21
C THR A 335 -9.08 2.09 -5.51
N ASP A 336 -9.90 2.89 -6.19
CA ASP A 336 -10.67 3.96 -5.58
C ASP A 336 -12.04 3.45 -5.07
N TYR A 337 -12.43 2.19 -5.43
CA TYR A 337 -13.75 1.62 -5.20
C TYR A 337 -13.72 0.22 -4.59
N TYR A 338 -13.12 0.06 -3.39
CA TYR A 338 -13.25 -1.18 -2.59
C TYR A 338 -14.67 -1.40 -2.05
N VAL A 339 -15.52 -0.40 -2.20
CA VAL A 339 -16.98 -0.42 -2.01
C VAL A 339 -17.59 0.40 -3.14
N ALA A 340 -18.76 -0.01 -3.64
CA ALA A 340 -19.44 0.73 -4.69
C ALA A 340 -19.76 2.16 -4.25
N ASP A 341 -19.68 3.11 -5.17
CA ASP A 341 -20.07 4.49 -4.90
C ASP A 341 -21.55 4.55 -4.46
N ALA A 342 -21.84 5.32 -3.42
CA ALA A 342 -23.21 5.44 -2.90
C ALA A 342 -24.21 6.01 -3.90
N ARG A 343 -23.74 6.68 -4.96
CA ARG A 343 -24.55 7.21 -6.05
C ARG A 343 -25.05 6.13 -7.01
N ALA A 344 -24.49 4.92 -6.98
CA ALA A 344 -24.89 3.80 -7.83
C ALA A 344 -26.39 3.45 -7.71
N ASP A 345 -26.98 3.66 -6.53
CA ASP A 345 -28.41 3.42 -6.30
C ASP A 345 -29.33 4.55 -6.79
N THR A 346 -28.77 5.72 -7.12
CA THR A 346 -29.54 6.96 -7.34
C THR A 346 -29.23 7.68 -8.64
N SER A 347 -28.17 7.31 -9.35
CA SER A 347 -27.73 7.94 -10.60
C SER A 347 -27.35 6.89 -11.63
N GLU A 348 -27.77 7.09 -12.88
CA GLU A 348 -27.37 6.23 -14.02
C GLU A 348 -25.90 6.43 -14.44
N ASP A 349 -25.23 7.47 -13.91
CA ASP A 349 -23.81 7.75 -14.17
C ASP A 349 -22.87 6.88 -13.33
N TRP A 350 -23.40 6.05 -12.42
CA TRP A 350 -22.65 5.20 -11.51
C TRP A 350 -23.18 3.78 -11.50
N THR A 351 -22.29 2.82 -11.31
CA THR A 351 -22.64 1.40 -11.25
C THR A 351 -22.28 0.79 -9.90
N ASN A 352 -22.72 -0.44 -9.65
CA ASN A 352 -22.34 -1.21 -8.46
C ASN A 352 -20.92 -1.81 -8.59
N TYR A 353 -20.02 -1.15 -9.34
CA TYR A 353 -18.62 -1.55 -9.43
C TYR A 353 -17.95 -1.49 -8.06
N SER A 354 -17.23 -2.54 -7.74
CA SER A 354 -16.35 -2.57 -6.56
C SER A 354 -15.26 -3.62 -6.72
N VAL A 355 -14.21 -3.48 -5.94
CA VAL A 355 -13.05 -4.36 -5.93
C VAL A 355 -12.93 -5.03 -4.56
N SER A 356 -13.04 -6.35 -4.55
CA SER A 356 -12.83 -7.17 -3.35
C SER A 356 -12.15 -8.49 -3.74
N LEU A 357 -11.51 -9.13 -2.80
CA LEU A 357 -11.02 -10.50 -2.99
C LEU A 357 -12.19 -11.49 -3.04
N PRO A 358 -12.06 -12.62 -3.76
CA PRO A 358 -13.03 -13.71 -3.70
C PRO A 358 -13.33 -14.11 -2.24
N GLY A 359 -14.60 -14.30 -1.93
CA GLY A 359 -15.05 -14.59 -0.56
C GLY A 359 -15.08 -13.37 0.38
N ASN A 360 -14.80 -12.17 -0.13
CA ASN A 360 -14.62 -10.94 0.66
C ASN A 360 -13.53 -11.07 1.74
N PHE A 361 -12.49 -11.82 1.45
CA PHE A 361 -11.33 -11.97 2.33
C PHE A 361 -10.56 -10.65 2.44
N ILE A 362 -9.93 -10.42 3.59
CA ILE A 362 -8.99 -9.32 3.81
C ILE A 362 -7.70 -9.61 3.03
N ALA A 363 -7.24 -10.87 3.10
CA ALA A 363 -6.11 -11.37 2.34
C ALA A 363 -6.37 -12.80 1.86
N ARG A 364 -5.84 -13.14 0.70
CA ARG A 364 -5.84 -14.50 0.19
C ARG A 364 -4.44 -14.96 -0.17
N GLU A 365 -4.27 -16.26 -0.30
CA GLU A 365 -3.07 -16.81 -0.92
C GLU A 365 -2.95 -16.30 -2.36
N ASN A 366 -1.73 -15.92 -2.75
CA ASN A 366 -1.48 -15.35 -4.07
C ASN A 366 -1.71 -16.39 -5.17
N PRO A 367 -2.49 -16.07 -6.22
CA PRO A 367 -2.83 -17.03 -7.27
C PRO A 367 -1.64 -17.46 -8.16
N VAL A 368 -0.50 -16.75 -8.10
CA VAL A 368 0.70 -17.01 -8.90
C VAL A 368 1.86 -17.52 -8.05
N SER A 369 2.18 -16.84 -6.93
CA SER A 369 3.33 -17.16 -6.08
C SER A 369 2.99 -17.97 -4.83
N GLY A 370 1.72 -18.26 -4.57
CA GLY A 370 1.26 -19.01 -3.41
C GLY A 370 1.74 -20.47 -3.38
N SER A 371 1.58 -21.11 -2.22
CA SER A 371 1.92 -22.52 -2.02
C SER A 371 0.91 -23.50 -2.62
N GLY A 372 -0.31 -23.01 -2.89
CA GLY A 372 -1.46 -23.81 -3.35
C GLY A 372 -2.25 -24.51 -2.22
N ASN A 373 -1.93 -24.22 -0.95
CA ASN A 373 -2.52 -24.94 0.18
C ASN A 373 -3.70 -24.18 0.84
N PHE A 374 -3.82 -22.84 0.60
CA PHE A 374 -4.72 -21.97 1.37
C PHE A 374 -5.64 -21.10 0.49
N PHE A 375 -5.89 -21.51 -0.77
CA PHE A 375 -6.64 -20.68 -1.75
C PHE A 375 -8.03 -20.25 -1.31
N ASP A 376 -8.73 -21.10 -0.56
CA ASP A 376 -10.10 -20.87 -0.11
C ASP A 376 -10.16 -20.45 1.38
N MET A 377 -9.05 -19.99 1.92
CA MET A 377 -8.92 -19.61 3.33
C MET A 377 -8.62 -18.12 3.48
N GLU A 378 -9.25 -17.50 4.48
CA GLU A 378 -8.86 -16.18 4.97
C GLU A 378 -7.47 -16.26 5.62
N ILE A 379 -6.58 -15.32 5.27
CA ILE A 379 -5.21 -15.29 5.80
C ILE A 379 -5.11 -14.45 7.09
N GLU A 380 -6.01 -13.45 7.28
CA GLU A 380 -6.03 -12.61 8.48
C GLU A 380 -7.16 -12.93 9.46
#